data_7d0921daf784198f79a09065ebce0d7c
#
_entry.id   7d0921daf784198f79a09065ebce0d7c
#
_cell.length_a   1.000
_cell.length_b   1.000
_cell.length_c   1.000
_cell.angle_alpha   90.00
_cell.angle_beta   90.00
_cell.angle_gamma   90.00
#
_symmetry.space_group_name_H-M   'P 1'
#
loop_
_entity.id
_entity.type
_entity.pdbx_description
1 polymer ?
#
loop_
_entity_poly.entity_id
_entity_poly.type
_entity_poly.pdbx_seq_one_letter_code
_entity_poly.pdbx_strand_id
1 'polypeptide(L)'
;MFGDILSISRLRMGTDGNGISTLVVFFDCPLYCEYCINDFCHKPQKLFVGVQHAAFTPQELIEILKQDDIYYLMSGGGVVFGGGEPLLQSKYIHKVCTMVDQRWAKRIETSLNVPWDNIKPVLYDMDEWIIDIKDINSDIYKSYTKTDNKNMIENLLKLRNKVSKDKIHIRIPKIPDYNTSYDIEKSVEWIRENIGVEPEVFSYIKTINR
;
A
#
# COMPACT_ATOMS: atom_id res chain seq x y z
N MET A 1 -22.35 -1.54 1.23
CA MET A 1 -20.96 -1.78 0.77
C MET A 1 -20.15 -2.13 1.99
N PHE A 2 -19.35 -3.19 1.93
CA PHE A 2 -18.50 -3.63 3.02
C PHE A 2 -17.05 -3.68 2.55
N GLY A 3 -16.12 -3.43 3.45
CA GLY A 3 -14.68 -3.60 3.23
C GLY A 3 -14.20 -4.83 3.99
N ASP A 4 -13.45 -5.68 3.30
CA ASP A 4 -12.83 -6.87 3.88
C ASP A 4 -11.54 -6.48 4.58
N ILE A 5 -11.63 -6.21 5.88
CA ILE A 5 -10.52 -5.72 6.70
C ILE A 5 -9.98 -6.86 7.54
N LEU A 6 -8.68 -7.08 7.43
CA LEU A 6 -7.96 -8.12 8.12
C LEU A 6 -7.55 -7.71 9.54
N SER A 7 -7.07 -6.47 9.67
CA SER A 7 -6.72 -5.87 10.96
C SER A 7 -6.66 -4.34 10.87
N ILE A 8 -6.66 -3.69 12.02
CA ILE A 8 -6.47 -2.24 12.15
C ILE A 8 -5.33 -2.02 13.15
N SER A 9 -4.22 -1.46 12.66
CA SER A 9 -3.03 -1.16 13.47
C SER A 9 -3.00 0.33 13.77
N ARG A 10 -3.33 0.68 15.01
CA ARG A 10 -3.48 2.07 15.47
C ARG A 10 -2.17 2.67 15.98
N LEU A 11 -2.09 4.00 15.99
CA LEU A 11 -1.01 4.81 16.59
C LEU A 11 0.38 4.44 16.06
N ARG A 12 0.48 4.25 14.76
CA ARG A 12 1.77 4.00 14.08
C ARG A 12 2.53 5.30 13.92
N MET A 13 3.84 5.26 14.12
CA MET A 13 4.70 6.43 14.05
C MET A 13 5.90 6.19 13.14
N GLY A 14 6.07 7.05 12.12
CA GLY A 14 7.26 7.08 11.26
C GLY A 14 7.43 5.91 10.28
N THR A 15 6.39 5.09 10.06
CA THR A 15 6.44 3.95 9.14
C THR A 15 5.62 4.17 7.88
N ASP A 16 4.58 4.98 7.95
CA ASP A 16 3.57 5.09 6.90
C ASP A 16 3.36 6.57 6.51
N GLY A 17 4.43 7.32 6.35
CA GLY A 17 4.42 8.76 6.10
C GLY A 17 4.52 9.59 7.39
N ASN A 18 4.28 10.90 7.29
CA ASN A 18 4.41 11.83 8.39
C ASN A 18 3.27 11.73 9.41
N GLY A 19 3.59 12.00 10.68
CA GLY A 19 2.62 12.04 11.76
C GLY A 19 2.23 10.67 12.31
N ILE A 20 1.19 10.66 13.17
CA ILE A 20 0.64 9.43 13.74
C ILE A 20 -0.46 8.93 12.83
N SER A 21 -0.40 7.66 12.44
CA SER A 21 -1.34 7.05 11.51
C SER A 21 -2.01 5.79 12.07
N THR A 22 -3.13 5.43 11.47
CA THR A 22 -3.75 4.12 11.64
C THR A 22 -3.74 3.41 10.30
N LEU A 23 -3.08 2.23 10.26
CA LEU A 23 -3.07 1.35 9.08
C LEU A 23 -4.29 0.43 9.10
N VAL A 24 -5.10 0.55 8.07
CA VAL A 24 -6.20 -0.37 7.76
C VAL A 24 -5.67 -1.44 6.81
N VAL A 25 -5.56 -2.67 7.32
CA VAL A 25 -4.98 -3.82 6.60
C VAL A 25 -6.09 -4.55 5.87
N PHE A 26 -6.06 -4.51 4.53
CA PHE A 26 -7.04 -5.16 3.67
C PHE A 26 -6.69 -6.60 3.37
N PHE A 27 -7.72 -7.38 3.12
CA PHE A 27 -7.64 -8.76 2.66
C PHE A 27 -7.40 -8.80 1.15
N ASP A 28 -6.77 -9.90 0.68
CA ASP A 28 -6.46 -10.23 -0.70
C ASP A 28 -5.34 -9.37 -1.34
N CYS A 29 -4.57 -10.01 -2.23
CA CYS A 29 -3.49 -9.38 -2.99
C CYS A 29 -3.25 -10.17 -4.29
N PRO A 30 -3.02 -9.50 -5.43
CA PRO A 30 -2.70 -10.19 -6.67
C PRO A 30 -1.26 -10.72 -6.73
N LEU A 31 -0.41 -10.31 -5.77
CA LEU A 31 1.00 -10.74 -5.69
C LEU A 31 1.17 -11.84 -4.64
N TYR A 32 2.06 -12.78 -4.93
CA TYR A 32 2.48 -13.86 -4.02
C TYR A 32 3.96 -13.71 -3.66
N CYS A 33 4.30 -12.56 -3.04
CA CYS A 33 5.67 -12.24 -2.66
C CYS A 33 6.23 -13.27 -1.69
N GLU A 34 7.43 -13.79 -1.97
CA GLU A 34 8.06 -14.86 -1.18
C GLU A 34 8.30 -14.50 0.30
N TYR A 35 8.63 -13.22 0.58
CA TYR A 35 8.86 -12.74 1.95
C TYR A 35 7.76 -11.77 2.40
N CYS A 36 6.50 -12.06 2.04
CA CYS A 36 5.39 -11.21 2.42
C CYS A 36 5.14 -11.23 3.93
N ILE A 37 5.19 -10.07 4.59
CA ILE A 37 4.86 -9.95 6.02
C ILE A 37 3.36 -10.12 6.28
N ASN A 38 2.53 -9.95 5.24
CA ASN A 38 1.08 -10.08 5.27
C ASN A 38 0.61 -11.32 4.49
N ASP A 39 1.38 -12.43 4.48
CA ASP A 39 1.07 -13.64 3.70
C ASP A 39 -0.29 -14.26 4.05
N PHE A 40 -0.78 -13.96 5.24
CA PHE A 40 -2.10 -14.37 5.72
C PHE A 40 -3.26 -13.68 4.96
N CYS A 41 -3.00 -12.60 4.20
CA CYS A 41 -4.03 -11.97 3.37
C CYS A 41 -4.57 -12.88 2.24
N HIS A 42 -3.87 -13.96 1.90
CA HIS A 42 -4.30 -14.96 0.92
C HIS A 42 -5.01 -16.17 1.53
N LYS A 43 -5.01 -16.30 2.87
CA LYS A 43 -5.47 -17.52 3.53
C LYS A 43 -6.95 -17.37 3.92
N PRO A 44 -7.81 -18.38 3.62
CA PRO A 44 -9.18 -18.34 4.08
C PRO A 44 -9.23 -18.31 5.61
N GLN A 45 -10.11 -17.48 6.15
CA GLN A 45 -10.26 -17.12 7.56
C GLN A 45 -10.33 -18.26 8.58
N LYS A 46 -10.68 -19.46 8.17
CA LYS A 46 -10.87 -20.61 9.06
C LYS A 46 -9.59 -21.15 9.72
N LEU A 47 -8.41 -20.65 9.34
CA LEU A 47 -7.11 -21.18 9.77
C LEU A 47 -6.42 -20.39 10.88
N PHE A 48 -6.93 -19.23 11.28
CA PHE A 48 -6.31 -18.42 12.32
C PHE A 48 -7.21 -18.25 13.55
N VAL A 49 -6.86 -18.92 14.62
CA VAL A 49 -7.43 -18.65 15.95
C VAL A 49 -6.95 -17.25 16.38
N GLY A 50 -7.88 -16.30 16.47
CA GLY A 50 -7.60 -14.93 16.97
C GLY A 50 -7.46 -13.82 15.92
N VAL A 51 -7.45 -14.12 14.62
CA VAL A 51 -7.56 -13.10 13.56
C VAL A 51 -9.03 -13.05 13.13
N GLN A 52 -9.73 -12.01 13.55
CA GLN A 52 -11.09 -11.74 13.12
C GLN A 52 -11.02 -10.90 11.84
N HIS A 53 -11.19 -11.55 10.69
CA HIS A 53 -11.62 -10.85 9.50
C HIS A 53 -13.03 -10.33 9.76
N ALA A 54 -13.21 -9.05 9.59
CA ALA A 54 -14.50 -8.44 9.72
C ALA A 54 -14.85 -7.64 8.46
N ALA A 55 -16.05 -7.85 7.99
CA ALA A 55 -16.64 -6.99 6.96
C ALA A 55 -17.18 -5.74 7.63
N PHE A 56 -16.47 -4.61 7.46
CA PHE A 56 -16.88 -3.32 8.02
C PHE A 56 -17.66 -2.49 7.01
N THR A 57 -18.75 -1.89 7.44
CA THR A 57 -19.32 -0.76 6.73
C THR A 57 -18.37 0.45 6.84
N PRO A 58 -18.42 1.45 5.92
CA PRO A 58 -17.64 2.67 6.07
C PRO A 58 -17.87 3.38 7.40
N GLN A 59 -19.10 3.39 7.90
CA GLN A 59 -19.46 4.01 9.18
C GLN A 59 -18.76 3.33 10.36
N GLU A 60 -18.80 2.00 10.43
CA GLU A 60 -18.15 1.24 11.50
C GLU A 60 -16.63 1.45 11.51
N LEU A 61 -15.98 1.47 10.33
CA LEU A 61 -14.56 1.77 10.24
C LEU A 61 -14.28 3.20 10.74
N ILE A 62 -15.05 4.18 10.33
CA ILE A 62 -14.86 5.58 10.72
C ILE A 62 -15.01 5.77 12.22
N GLU A 63 -15.95 5.10 12.88
CA GLU A 63 -16.09 5.17 14.35
C GLU A 63 -14.84 4.62 15.09
N ILE A 64 -14.15 3.65 14.50
CA ILE A 64 -12.86 3.17 15.04
C ILE A 64 -11.78 4.22 14.81
N LEU A 65 -11.67 4.77 13.60
CA LEU A 65 -10.65 5.75 13.23
C LEU A 65 -10.78 7.06 14.03
N LYS A 66 -12.00 7.50 14.34
CA LYS A 66 -12.28 8.70 15.14
C LYS A 66 -11.72 8.63 16.56
N GLN A 67 -11.46 7.46 17.09
CA GLN A 67 -10.83 7.32 18.41
C GLN A 67 -9.41 7.91 18.44
N ASP A 68 -8.77 8.06 17.28
CA ASP A 68 -7.42 8.59 17.13
C ASP A 68 -7.40 10.01 16.53
N ASP A 69 -8.56 10.67 16.38
CA ASP A 69 -8.71 11.98 15.73
C ASP A 69 -7.73 13.02 16.27
N ILE A 70 -7.61 13.14 17.59
CA ILE A 70 -6.72 14.13 18.22
C ILE A 70 -5.25 13.91 17.81
N TYR A 71 -4.82 12.66 17.67
CA TYR A 71 -3.45 12.34 17.28
C TYR A 71 -3.20 12.68 15.82
N TYR A 72 -4.17 12.42 14.93
CA TYR A 72 -4.07 12.79 13.52
C TYR A 72 -3.95 14.31 13.35
N LEU A 73 -4.86 15.06 13.97
CA LEU A 73 -4.90 16.51 13.86
C LEU A 73 -3.64 17.19 14.42
N MET A 74 -3.11 16.69 15.54
CA MET A 74 -1.94 17.29 16.20
C MET A 74 -0.62 16.95 15.49
N SER A 75 -0.56 15.83 14.75
CA SER A 75 0.67 15.36 14.12
C SER A 75 0.72 15.54 12.61
N GLY A 76 -0.40 15.92 11.97
CA GLY A 76 -0.55 15.89 10.51
C GLY A 76 -0.65 14.46 9.95
N GLY A 77 -1.02 13.51 10.79
CA GLY A 77 -1.23 12.11 10.42
C GLY A 77 -2.63 11.81 9.91
N GLY A 78 -3.03 10.53 9.96
CA GLY A 78 -4.35 10.12 9.49
C GLY A 78 -4.48 8.63 9.21
N VAL A 79 -5.19 8.28 8.14
CA VAL A 79 -5.45 6.89 7.76
C VAL A 79 -4.53 6.45 6.63
N VAL A 80 -4.03 5.22 6.75
CA VAL A 80 -3.27 4.53 5.71
C VAL A 80 -4.03 3.26 5.31
N PHE A 81 -4.27 3.09 4.03
CA PHE A 81 -4.91 1.90 3.47
C PHE A 81 -3.82 0.99 2.87
N GLY A 82 -3.67 -0.23 3.38
CA GLY A 82 -2.57 -1.11 2.98
C GLY A 82 -2.82 -2.58 3.35
N GLY A 83 -1.75 -3.34 3.54
CA GLY A 83 -1.79 -4.74 3.99
C GLY A 83 -1.68 -5.75 2.86
N GLY A 84 -2.79 -6.24 2.30
CA GLY A 84 -2.83 -6.93 1.01
C GLY A 84 -2.69 -5.90 -0.11
N GLU A 85 -3.62 -5.89 -1.08
CA GLU A 85 -3.67 -4.84 -2.11
C GLU A 85 -4.97 -4.02 -1.92
N PRO A 86 -4.90 -2.84 -1.29
CA PRO A 86 -6.09 -2.05 -0.96
C PRO A 86 -6.87 -1.58 -2.20
N LEU A 87 -6.20 -1.42 -3.34
CA LEU A 87 -6.84 -1.02 -4.59
C LEU A 87 -7.87 -2.03 -5.11
N LEU A 88 -7.84 -3.28 -4.66
CA LEU A 88 -8.92 -4.25 -4.94
C LEU A 88 -10.26 -3.81 -4.34
N GLN A 89 -10.21 -2.98 -3.29
CA GLN A 89 -11.37 -2.45 -2.59
C GLN A 89 -11.52 -0.92 -2.72
N SER A 90 -11.00 -0.35 -3.79
CA SER A 90 -10.92 1.11 -4.01
C SER A 90 -12.26 1.84 -3.92
N LYS A 91 -13.36 1.23 -4.35
CA LYS A 91 -14.71 1.83 -4.23
C LYS A 91 -15.14 1.99 -2.76
N TYR A 92 -14.77 1.02 -1.92
CA TYR A 92 -15.00 1.10 -0.47
C TYR A 92 -14.12 2.19 0.14
N ILE A 93 -12.84 2.22 -0.21
CA ILE A 93 -11.89 3.25 0.25
C ILE A 93 -12.35 4.64 -0.15
N HIS A 94 -12.77 4.84 -1.40
CA HIS A 94 -13.37 6.10 -1.85
C HIS A 94 -14.52 6.54 -0.94
N LYS A 95 -15.44 5.62 -0.64
CA LYS A 95 -16.56 5.94 0.24
C LYS A 95 -16.11 6.34 1.64
N VAL A 96 -15.09 5.67 2.21
CA VAL A 96 -14.48 6.07 3.50
C VAL A 96 -13.89 7.47 3.39
N CYS A 97 -13.09 7.74 2.36
CA CYS A 97 -12.44 9.05 2.14
C CYS A 97 -13.43 10.21 2.03
N THR A 98 -14.63 9.97 1.48
CA THR A 98 -15.69 11.01 1.41
C THR A 98 -16.35 11.30 2.76
N MET A 99 -16.15 10.48 3.77
CA MET A 99 -16.85 10.54 5.06
C MET A 99 -15.93 10.88 6.25
N VAL A 100 -14.61 10.67 6.14
CA VAL A 100 -13.66 11.04 7.19
C VAL A 100 -13.44 12.55 7.23
N ASP A 101 -12.89 13.05 8.34
CA ASP A 101 -12.46 14.43 8.45
C ASP A 101 -11.43 14.76 7.37
N GLN A 102 -11.68 15.82 6.59
CA GLN A 102 -10.81 16.20 5.47
C GLN A 102 -9.44 16.72 5.90
N ARG A 103 -9.24 16.99 7.19
CA ARG A 103 -7.95 17.36 7.78
C ARG A 103 -7.04 16.16 8.05
N TRP A 104 -7.60 14.93 8.05
CA TRP A 104 -6.78 13.72 8.18
C TRP A 104 -6.05 13.44 6.87
N ALA A 105 -4.78 13.11 6.96
CA ALA A 105 -4.04 12.62 5.81
C ALA A 105 -4.59 11.25 5.37
N LYS A 106 -4.82 11.10 4.07
CA LYS A 106 -5.30 9.85 3.44
C LYS A 106 -4.18 9.30 2.58
N ARG A 107 -3.63 8.15 2.97
CA ARG A 107 -2.49 7.50 2.31
C ARG A 107 -2.87 6.10 1.84
N ILE A 108 -2.21 5.63 0.80
CA ILE A 108 -2.40 4.28 0.29
C ILE A 108 -1.04 3.63 0.04
N GLU A 109 -0.84 2.43 0.60
CA GLU A 109 0.33 1.57 0.33
C GLU A 109 -0.08 0.51 -0.69
N THR A 110 0.54 0.53 -1.87
CA THR A 110 0.13 -0.31 -2.99
C THR A 110 1.30 -0.76 -3.84
N SER A 111 1.15 -1.92 -4.49
CA SER A 111 2.04 -2.37 -5.56
C SER A 111 1.70 -1.77 -6.92
N LEU A 112 0.56 -1.12 -7.07
CA LEU A 112 -0.06 -0.71 -8.33
C LEU A 112 -0.31 -1.85 -9.34
N ASN A 113 -0.09 -3.11 -8.99
CA ASN A 113 -0.21 -4.23 -9.92
C ASN A 113 -1.64 -4.77 -9.98
N VAL A 114 -2.56 -3.88 -10.35
CA VAL A 114 -4.00 -4.11 -10.51
C VAL A 114 -4.48 -3.50 -11.83
N PRO A 115 -5.68 -3.84 -12.34
CA PRO A 115 -6.29 -3.10 -13.45
C PRO A 115 -6.45 -1.61 -13.12
N TRP A 116 -6.23 -0.72 -14.10
CA TRP A 116 -6.37 0.74 -13.91
C TRP A 116 -7.75 1.15 -13.35
N ASP A 117 -8.80 0.41 -13.65
CA ASP A 117 -10.15 0.66 -13.15
C ASP A 117 -10.27 0.53 -11.63
N ASN A 118 -9.35 -0.20 -10.99
CA ASN A 118 -9.24 -0.26 -9.54
C ASN A 118 -8.58 1.00 -8.93
N ILE A 119 -7.80 1.74 -9.71
CA ILE A 119 -7.12 2.97 -9.25
C ILE A 119 -8.05 4.18 -9.34
N LYS A 120 -8.85 4.25 -10.42
CA LYS A 120 -9.72 5.40 -10.72
C LYS A 120 -10.57 5.90 -9.55
N PRO A 121 -11.23 5.05 -8.76
CA PRO A 121 -12.12 5.51 -7.69
C PRO A 121 -11.42 6.37 -6.64
N VAL A 122 -10.14 6.09 -6.33
CA VAL A 122 -9.38 6.77 -5.27
C VAL A 122 -8.33 7.75 -5.79
N LEU A 123 -8.28 7.95 -7.11
CA LEU A 123 -7.19 8.67 -7.78
C LEU A 123 -6.93 10.06 -7.18
N TYR A 124 -7.97 10.77 -6.79
CA TYR A 124 -7.89 12.14 -6.27
C TYR A 124 -8.19 12.24 -4.77
N ASP A 125 -8.49 11.12 -4.11
CA ASP A 125 -8.77 11.09 -2.68
C ASP A 125 -7.48 11.06 -1.84
N MET A 126 -6.39 10.55 -2.41
CA MET A 126 -5.14 10.33 -1.68
C MET A 126 -4.31 11.61 -1.60
N ASP A 127 -3.81 11.88 -0.40
CA ASP A 127 -2.81 12.91 -0.14
C ASP A 127 -1.41 12.37 -0.45
N GLU A 128 -1.19 11.05 -0.28
CA GLU A 128 0.08 10.40 -0.58
C GLU A 128 -0.12 8.96 -1.10
N TRP A 129 0.62 8.61 -2.14
CA TRP A 129 0.72 7.28 -2.72
C TRP A 129 2.06 6.68 -2.34
N ILE A 130 2.07 5.69 -1.47
CA ILE A 130 3.25 4.94 -1.07
C ILE A 130 3.30 3.68 -1.95
N ILE A 131 4.25 3.64 -2.88
CA ILE A 131 4.27 2.63 -3.93
C ILE A 131 5.48 1.71 -3.74
N ASP A 132 5.22 0.45 -3.45
CA ASP A 132 6.23 -0.59 -3.29
C ASP A 132 6.58 -1.23 -4.64
N ILE A 133 7.66 -0.78 -5.26
CA ILE A 133 8.20 -1.38 -6.49
C ILE A 133 9.17 -2.48 -6.12
N LYS A 134 8.80 -3.74 -6.40
CA LYS A 134 9.65 -4.89 -6.04
C LYS A 134 10.90 -4.98 -6.91
N ASP A 135 10.77 -4.74 -8.21
CA ASP A 135 11.85 -4.53 -9.17
C ASP A 135 11.28 -4.02 -10.51
N ILE A 136 12.08 -3.26 -11.27
CA ILE A 136 11.71 -2.85 -12.65
C ILE A 136 11.98 -4.00 -13.64
N ASN A 137 12.98 -4.83 -13.38
CA ASN A 137 13.24 -6.01 -14.18
C ASN A 137 12.09 -7.02 -14.04
N SER A 138 11.44 -7.35 -15.17
CA SER A 138 10.27 -8.24 -15.18
C SER A 138 10.57 -9.66 -14.70
N ASP A 139 11.76 -10.17 -14.93
CA ASP A 139 12.14 -11.54 -14.54
C ASP A 139 12.37 -11.61 -13.03
N ILE A 140 13.06 -10.64 -12.44
CA ILE A 140 13.24 -10.50 -10.99
C ILE A 140 11.88 -10.31 -10.32
N TYR A 141 11.08 -9.37 -10.83
CA TYR A 141 9.74 -9.10 -10.29
C TYR A 141 8.89 -10.38 -10.29
N LYS A 142 8.83 -11.09 -11.41
CA LYS A 142 8.05 -12.32 -11.57
C LYS A 142 8.58 -13.46 -10.69
N SER A 143 9.89 -13.61 -10.58
CA SER A 143 10.48 -14.66 -9.73
C SER A 143 10.09 -14.47 -8.26
N TYR A 144 10.05 -13.22 -7.79
CA TYR A 144 9.72 -12.85 -6.42
C TYR A 144 8.22 -12.82 -6.13
N THR A 145 7.41 -12.23 -7.03
CA THR A 145 5.97 -11.98 -6.79
C THR A 145 5.05 -13.01 -7.42
N LYS A 146 5.57 -13.89 -8.29
CA LYS A 146 4.84 -14.86 -9.13
C LYS A 146 3.94 -14.23 -10.19
N THR A 147 4.03 -12.91 -10.39
CA THR A 147 3.20 -12.11 -11.32
C THR A 147 4.12 -11.20 -12.14
N ASP A 148 3.77 -10.84 -13.38
CA ASP A 148 4.53 -9.86 -14.15
C ASP A 148 4.29 -8.42 -13.62
N ASN A 149 5.20 -7.49 -14.01
CA ASN A 149 5.14 -6.10 -13.57
C ASN A 149 4.49 -5.14 -14.58
N LYS A 150 3.85 -5.66 -15.63
CA LYS A 150 3.32 -4.83 -16.73
C LYS A 150 2.29 -3.82 -16.24
N ASN A 151 1.29 -4.28 -15.48
CA ASN A 151 0.27 -3.39 -14.92
C ASN A 151 0.90 -2.34 -13.99
N MET A 152 1.85 -2.73 -13.15
CA MET A 152 2.55 -1.81 -12.24
C MET A 152 3.24 -0.69 -13.01
N ILE A 153 4.03 -1.01 -14.04
CA ILE A 153 4.75 -0.04 -14.87
C ILE A 153 3.76 0.92 -15.57
N GLU A 154 2.75 0.36 -16.26
CA GLU A 154 1.76 1.16 -16.96
C GLU A 154 0.98 2.09 -16.02
N ASN A 155 0.59 1.59 -14.86
CA ASN A 155 -0.17 2.33 -13.87
C ASN A 155 0.67 3.43 -13.22
N LEU A 156 1.94 3.17 -12.95
CA LEU A 156 2.85 4.15 -12.39
C LEU A 156 3.04 5.35 -13.35
N LEU A 157 3.24 5.08 -14.65
CA LEU A 157 3.34 6.10 -15.67
C LEU A 157 2.02 6.89 -15.82
N LYS A 158 0.87 6.22 -15.78
CA LYS A 158 -0.45 6.87 -15.81
C LYS A 158 -0.68 7.73 -14.56
N LEU A 159 -0.33 7.21 -13.38
CA LEU A 159 -0.48 7.91 -12.10
C LEU A 159 0.35 9.20 -12.10
N ARG A 160 1.62 9.12 -12.52
CA ARG A 160 2.53 10.27 -12.63
C ARG A 160 1.96 11.42 -13.48
N ASN A 161 1.16 11.08 -14.50
CA ASN A 161 0.50 12.06 -15.37
C ASN A 161 -0.81 12.63 -14.80
N LYS A 162 -1.34 12.07 -13.71
CA LYS A 162 -2.65 12.43 -13.14
C LYS A 162 -2.55 13.12 -11.79
N VAL A 163 -1.51 12.82 -11.01
CA VAL A 163 -1.31 13.40 -9.67
C VAL A 163 0.03 14.13 -9.60
N SER A 164 0.16 15.09 -8.69
CA SER A 164 1.42 15.76 -8.44
C SER A 164 2.48 14.77 -7.97
N LYS A 165 3.72 14.95 -8.44
CA LYS A 165 4.85 14.11 -8.02
C LYS A 165 5.10 14.15 -6.51
N ASP A 166 4.77 15.25 -5.86
CA ASP A 166 4.94 15.42 -4.41
C ASP A 166 4.03 14.48 -3.60
N LYS A 167 3.00 13.92 -4.23
CA LYS A 167 2.12 12.89 -3.66
C LYS A 167 2.60 11.46 -3.92
N ILE A 168 3.69 11.28 -4.66
CA ILE A 168 4.21 9.96 -5.05
C ILE A 168 5.47 9.68 -4.26
N HIS A 169 5.39 8.73 -3.33
CA HIS A 169 6.50 8.18 -2.57
C HIS A 169 6.78 6.75 -3.05
N ILE A 170 7.96 6.50 -3.60
CA ILE A 170 8.33 5.18 -4.13
C ILE A 170 9.33 4.52 -3.21
N ARG A 171 9.07 3.25 -2.88
CA ARG A 171 9.95 2.41 -2.07
C ARG A 171 10.47 1.24 -2.91
N ILE A 172 11.79 1.01 -2.90
CA ILE A 172 12.46 -0.10 -3.57
C ILE A 172 13.16 -0.97 -2.53
N PRO A 173 12.71 -2.21 -2.30
CA PRO A 173 13.34 -3.11 -1.35
C PRO A 173 14.59 -3.78 -1.91
N LYS A 174 15.65 -3.89 -1.11
CA LYS A 174 16.71 -4.87 -1.30
C LYS A 174 16.19 -6.22 -0.85
N ILE A 175 15.87 -7.09 -1.81
CA ILE A 175 15.25 -8.39 -1.54
C ILE A 175 16.33 -9.46 -1.59
N PRO A 176 16.71 -10.05 -0.44
CA PRO A 176 17.74 -11.09 -0.41
C PRO A 176 17.42 -12.24 -1.37
N ASP A 177 18.42 -12.74 -2.07
CA ASP A 177 18.35 -13.84 -3.06
C ASP A 177 17.61 -13.50 -4.37
N TYR A 178 17.04 -12.31 -4.52
CA TYR A 178 16.27 -11.91 -5.71
C TYR A 178 16.90 -10.77 -6.49
N ASN A 179 17.25 -9.66 -5.85
CA ASN A 179 17.88 -8.54 -6.54
C ASN A 179 19.24 -8.17 -5.95
N THR A 180 20.13 -7.72 -6.79
CA THR A 180 21.47 -7.24 -6.46
C THR A 180 21.49 -5.72 -6.30
N SER A 181 22.61 -5.18 -5.83
CA SER A 181 22.80 -3.71 -5.80
C SER A 181 22.73 -3.10 -7.20
N TYR A 182 23.16 -3.81 -8.23
CA TYR A 182 23.05 -3.37 -9.62
C TYR A 182 21.60 -3.28 -10.09
N ASP A 183 20.76 -4.27 -9.78
CA ASP A 183 19.34 -4.28 -10.15
C ASP A 183 18.58 -3.14 -9.46
N ILE A 184 18.92 -2.87 -8.20
CA ILE A 184 18.36 -1.73 -7.45
C ILE A 184 18.76 -0.41 -8.08
N GLU A 185 20.04 -0.24 -8.45
CA GLU A 185 20.52 0.98 -9.13
C GLU A 185 19.78 1.20 -10.45
N LYS A 186 19.55 0.14 -11.24
CA LYS A 186 18.74 0.22 -12.47
C LYS A 186 17.29 0.61 -12.20
N SER A 187 16.69 0.09 -11.14
CA SER A 187 15.34 0.48 -10.72
C SER A 187 15.27 1.95 -10.28
N VAL A 188 16.27 2.43 -9.53
CA VAL A 188 16.40 3.83 -9.09
C VAL A 188 16.57 4.76 -10.30
N GLU A 189 17.49 4.43 -11.23
CA GLU A 189 17.71 5.20 -12.46
C GLU A 189 16.39 5.33 -13.26
N TRP A 190 15.72 4.21 -13.49
CA TRP A 190 14.46 4.19 -14.23
C TRP A 190 13.39 5.09 -13.59
N ILE A 191 13.24 5.04 -12.25
CA ILE A 191 12.28 5.87 -11.50
C ILE A 191 12.62 7.35 -11.64
N ARG A 192 13.89 7.72 -11.48
CA ARG A 192 14.33 9.12 -11.66
C ARG A 192 14.01 9.64 -13.06
N GLU A 193 14.30 8.86 -14.09
CA GLU A 193 14.10 9.25 -15.47
C GLU A 193 12.62 9.34 -15.87
N ASN A 194 11.80 8.37 -15.48
CA ASN A 194 10.43 8.24 -15.97
C ASN A 194 9.37 8.86 -15.05
N ILE A 195 9.65 8.90 -13.74
CA ILE A 195 8.69 9.42 -12.74
C ILE A 195 9.13 10.78 -12.21
N GLY A 196 10.44 11.01 -12.10
CA GLY A 196 11.00 12.28 -11.64
C GLY A 196 10.93 12.48 -10.13
N VAL A 197 10.97 11.37 -9.36
CA VAL A 197 11.06 11.36 -7.90
C VAL A 197 12.28 10.56 -7.46
N GLU A 198 12.77 10.83 -6.26
CA GLU A 198 13.83 10.03 -5.64
C GLU A 198 13.20 8.89 -4.84
N PRO A 199 13.46 7.61 -5.18
CA PRO A 199 12.89 6.50 -4.43
C PRO A 199 13.66 6.26 -3.12
N GLU A 200 12.95 5.80 -2.10
CA GLU A 200 13.52 5.27 -0.87
C GLU A 200 13.98 3.82 -1.11
N VAL A 201 15.26 3.54 -0.87
CA VAL A 201 15.80 2.19 -0.91
C VAL A 201 15.96 1.66 0.51
N PHE A 202 15.37 0.50 0.80
CA PHE A 202 15.42 -0.10 2.13
C PHE A 202 15.76 -1.60 2.07
N SER A 203 16.30 -2.14 3.16
CA SER A 203 16.60 -3.57 3.25
C SER A 203 15.38 -4.35 3.69
N TYR A 204 15.03 -5.38 2.93
CA TYR A 204 13.95 -6.29 3.29
C TYR A 204 14.42 -7.26 4.38
N ILE A 205 13.62 -7.43 5.42
CA ILE A 205 13.91 -8.38 6.49
C ILE A 205 13.19 -9.67 6.16
N LYS A 206 13.93 -10.79 6.01
CA LYS A 206 13.31 -12.10 5.88
C LYS A 206 12.51 -12.39 7.15
N THR A 207 11.20 -12.47 7.04
CA THR A 207 10.40 -13.07 8.11
C THR A 207 10.70 -14.56 8.12
N ILE A 208 11.39 -15.02 9.15
CA ILE A 208 11.48 -16.45 9.43
C ILE A 208 10.05 -16.85 9.82
N ASN A 209 9.37 -17.57 8.94
CA ASN A 209 8.05 -18.11 9.26
C ASN A 209 8.18 -18.94 10.56
N ARG A 210 7.59 -18.43 11.63
CA ARG A 210 7.42 -19.12 12.89
C ARG A 210 6.18 -19.98 12.86
#